data_1a4703afa8a6e266972ba89e5a9f4413
#
_entry.id   1a4703afa8a6e266972ba89e5a9f4413
#
_cell.length_a   1.000
_cell.length_b   1.000
_cell.length_c   1.000
_cell.angle_alpha   90.00
_cell.angle_beta   90.00
_cell.angle_gamma   90.00
#
_symmetry.space_group_name_H-M   'P 1'
#
loop_
_entity.id
_entity.type
_entity.pdbx_description
1 polymer ?
#
loop_
_entity_poly.entity_id
_entity_poly.type
_entity_poly.pdbx_seq_one_letter_code
_entity_poly.pdbx_strand_id
1 'polypeptide(L)'
;MSVDEPPGASDSPTPVTYALGRDTAEAERLRRQTTELHPLAAELLDRVGAAEGQSAIDVGCGPRGILELLAERVGPRGRVVGLEVDPVHVAMARELVAEQRLTNVEVIHADARRTGLPPASFDVAPARTVLVNVPDPERYWRK
;
A
#
# COMPACT_ATOMS: atom_id res chain seq x y z
N MET A 1 -14.45 -15.29 -56.49
CA MET A 1 -15.12 -15.50 -55.22
C MET A 1 -14.21 -14.99 -54.12
N SER A 2 -14.47 -13.80 -53.65
CA SER A 2 -13.75 -13.21 -52.54
C SER A 2 -14.46 -13.62 -51.25
N VAL A 3 -13.74 -14.29 -50.37
CA VAL A 3 -14.21 -14.57 -49.01
C VAL A 3 -13.79 -13.40 -48.14
N ASP A 4 -14.78 -12.62 -47.75
CA ASP A 4 -14.62 -11.56 -46.73
C ASP A 4 -14.25 -12.19 -45.39
N GLU A 5 -13.05 -11.86 -44.91
CA GLU A 5 -12.60 -12.16 -43.58
C GLU A 5 -13.06 -11.01 -42.67
N PRO A 6 -13.78 -11.26 -41.58
CA PRO A 6 -14.16 -10.20 -40.66
C PRO A 6 -12.94 -9.71 -39.87
N PRO A 7 -12.81 -8.40 -39.63
CA PRO A 7 -11.70 -7.85 -38.86
C PRO A 7 -11.75 -8.34 -37.42
N GLY A 8 -10.67 -9.01 -37.01
CA GLY A 8 -10.48 -9.43 -35.64
C GLY A 8 -10.52 -8.22 -34.69
N ALA A 9 -11.47 -8.24 -33.78
CA ALA A 9 -11.52 -7.31 -32.69
C ALA A 9 -10.32 -7.61 -31.77
N SER A 10 -9.28 -6.81 -31.86
CA SER A 10 -8.22 -6.77 -30.86
C SER A 10 -8.79 -6.09 -29.62
N ASP A 11 -9.24 -6.90 -28.69
CA ASP A 11 -9.64 -6.47 -27.36
C ASP A 11 -8.36 -6.21 -26.53
N SER A 12 -7.66 -5.15 -26.91
CA SER A 12 -6.57 -4.62 -26.08
C SER A 12 -7.22 -3.82 -24.96
N PRO A 13 -6.97 -4.16 -23.69
CA PRO A 13 -7.46 -3.35 -22.61
C PRO A 13 -6.89 -1.94 -22.76
N THR A 14 -7.78 -0.97 -22.90
CA THR A 14 -7.43 0.45 -22.96
C THR A 14 -6.56 0.76 -21.75
N PRO A 15 -5.31 1.22 -21.92
CA PRO A 15 -4.53 1.64 -20.78
C PRO A 15 -5.28 2.78 -20.11
N VAL A 16 -5.61 2.60 -18.84
CA VAL A 16 -6.20 3.66 -18.03
C VAL A 16 -5.14 4.74 -17.93
N THR A 17 -5.22 5.71 -18.82
CA THR A 17 -4.37 6.89 -18.80
C THR A 17 -4.84 7.78 -17.65
N TYR A 18 -4.34 7.49 -16.45
CA TYR A 18 -4.42 8.46 -15.38
C TYR A 18 -3.65 9.69 -15.83
N ALA A 19 -4.34 10.82 -15.92
CA ALA A 19 -3.69 12.08 -16.26
C ALA A 19 -2.67 12.40 -15.15
N LEU A 20 -1.39 12.40 -15.50
CA LEU A 20 -0.24 12.59 -14.60
C LEU A 20 -0.41 13.76 -13.61
N GLY A 21 -1.18 14.81 -13.97
CA GLY A 21 -1.46 15.94 -13.09
C GLY A 21 -2.48 15.66 -11.97
N ARG A 22 -3.43 14.73 -12.17
CA ARG A 22 -4.37 14.33 -11.12
C ARG A 22 -3.71 13.42 -10.10
N ASP A 23 -2.83 12.54 -10.57
CA ASP A 23 -2.15 11.56 -9.72
C ASP A 23 -1.17 12.23 -8.77
N THR A 24 -0.45 13.27 -9.23
CA THR A 24 0.46 14.05 -8.37
C THR A 24 -0.28 14.89 -7.33
N ALA A 25 -1.38 15.53 -7.70
CA ALA A 25 -2.22 16.30 -6.77
C ALA A 25 -2.88 15.40 -5.72
N GLU A 26 -3.38 14.24 -6.12
CA GLU A 26 -3.97 13.25 -5.22
C GLU A 26 -2.92 12.65 -4.28
N ALA A 27 -1.74 12.33 -4.78
CA ALA A 27 -0.63 11.84 -3.97
C ALA A 27 -0.17 12.89 -2.95
N GLU A 28 -0.10 14.15 -3.31
CA GLU A 28 0.23 15.26 -2.41
C GLU A 28 -0.84 15.44 -1.32
N ARG A 29 -2.11 15.34 -1.70
CA ARG A 29 -3.24 15.36 -0.76
C ARG A 29 -3.14 14.23 0.25
N LEU A 30 -2.85 13.00 -0.21
CA LEU A 30 -2.68 11.82 0.64
C LEU A 30 -1.47 11.97 1.58
N ARG A 31 -0.37 12.55 1.09
CA ARG A 31 0.81 12.85 1.93
C ARG A 31 0.49 13.82 3.06
N ARG A 32 -0.25 14.89 2.76
CA ARG A 32 -0.71 15.86 3.79
C ARG A 32 -1.61 15.18 4.82
N GLN A 33 -2.61 14.44 4.37
CA GLN A 33 -3.51 13.69 5.24
C GLN A 33 -2.74 12.72 6.16
N THR A 34 -1.75 12.03 5.61
CA THR A 34 -0.89 11.13 6.39
C THR A 34 -0.12 11.89 7.46
N THR A 35 0.44 13.05 7.13
CA THR A 35 1.18 13.87 8.09
C THR A 35 0.28 14.39 9.21
N GLU A 36 -0.93 14.82 8.90
CA GLU A 36 -1.91 15.28 9.88
C GLU A 36 -2.38 14.16 10.82
N LEU A 37 -2.52 12.94 10.31
CA LEU A 37 -2.95 11.78 11.08
C LEU A 37 -1.81 11.03 11.78
N HIS A 38 -0.57 11.44 11.56
CA HIS A 38 0.62 10.77 12.11
C HIS A 38 0.62 10.67 13.64
N PRO A 39 0.26 11.71 14.42
CA PRO A 39 0.17 11.60 15.88
C PRO A 39 -0.84 10.56 16.34
N LEU A 40 -2.00 10.46 15.69
CA LEU A 40 -3.02 9.46 16.00
C LEU A 40 -2.55 8.04 15.67
N ALA A 41 -1.82 7.88 14.59
CA ALA A 41 -1.23 6.60 14.23
C ALA A 41 -0.17 6.17 15.25
N ALA A 42 0.66 7.11 15.72
CA ALA A 42 1.65 6.84 16.75
C ALA A 42 0.99 6.38 18.06
N GLU A 43 -0.05 7.08 18.52
CA GLU A 43 -0.81 6.69 19.69
C GLU A 43 -1.45 5.30 19.54
N LEU A 44 -2.02 5.00 18.37
CA LEU A 44 -2.59 3.69 18.12
C LEU A 44 -1.55 2.58 18.20
N LEU A 45 -0.38 2.77 17.60
CA LEU A 45 0.70 1.80 17.64
C LEU A 45 1.22 1.58 19.05
N ASP A 46 1.26 2.62 19.88
CA ASP A 46 1.60 2.52 21.30
C ASP A 46 0.57 1.68 22.06
N ARG A 47 -0.70 1.92 21.82
CA ARG A 47 -1.81 1.19 22.46
C ARG A 47 -1.85 -0.30 22.08
N VAL A 48 -1.55 -0.64 20.84
CA VAL A 48 -1.52 -2.05 20.39
C VAL A 48 -0.20 -2.74 20.72
N GLY A 49 0.77 -2.01 21.27
CA GLY A 49 2.05 -2.56 21.71
C GLY A 49 2.99 -2.91 20.57
N ALA A 50 3.00 -2.12 19.49
CA ALA A 50 3.97 -2.30 18.41
C ALA A 50 5.39 -2.13 18.96
N ALA A 51 6.22 -3.15 18.83
CA ALA A 51 7.49 -3.26 19.54
C ALA A 51 8.64 -3.73 18.66
N GLU A 52 9.85 -3.52 19.15
CA GLU A 52 11.08 -3.92 18.47
C GLU A 52 11.12 -5.42 18.15
N GLY A 53 11.60 -5.74 16.96
CA GLY A 53 11.72 -7.11 16.45
C GLY A 53 10.47 -7.68 15.83
N GLN A 54 9.35 -6.99 15.88
CA GLN A 54 8.09 -7.45 15.30
C GLN A 54 8.07 -7.29 13.77
N SER A 55 7.15 -8.01 13.13
CA SER A 55 6.79 -7.85 11.72
C SER A 55 5.48 -7.07 11.60
N ALA A 56 5.48 -6.02 10.79
CA ALA A 56 4.33 -5.16 10.56
C ALA A 56 3.99 -5.03 9.08
N ILE A 57 2.72 -4.87 8.76
CA ILE A 57 2.26 -4.59 7.40
C ILE A 57 1.32 -3.39 7.41
N ASP A 58 1.61 -2.37 6.60
CA ASP A 58 0.71 -1.24 6.34
C ASP A 58 -0.14 -1.56 5.12
N VAL A 59 -1.40 -1.94 5.34
CA VAL A 59 -2.32 -2.35 4.28
C VAL A 59 -2.89 -1.12 3.60
N GLY A 60 -2.64 -0.98 2.30
CA GLY A 60 -3.01 0.22 1.55
C GLY A 60 -2.17 1.42 1.96
N CYS A 61 -0.85 1.26 1.97
CA CYS A 61 0.05 2.29 2.47
C CYS A 61 0.01 3.60 1.66
N GLY A 62 -0.45 3.56 0.41
CA GLY A 62 -0.42 4.74 -0.46
C GLY A 62 1.01 5.19 -0.74
N PRO A 63 1.21 6.47 -1.10
CA PRO A 63 2.54 7.00 -1.47
C PRO A 63 3.50 7.17 -0.28
N ARG A 64 3.04 7.06 0.93
CA ARG A 64 3.85 7.21 2.14
C ARG A 64 3.40 6.29 3.29
N GLY A 65 2.11 6.26 3.58
CA GLY A 65 1.56 5.52 4.72
C GLY A 65 2.18 5.93 6.05
N ILE A 66 2.32 4.96 6.93
CA ILE A 66 3.03 5.09 8.21
C ILE A 66 4.31 4.25 8.22
N LEU A 67 4.92 4.07 7.05
CA LEU A 67 6.08 3.19 6.88
C LEU A 67 7.26 3.61 7.77
N GLU A 68 7.55 4.90 7.85
CA GLU A 68 8.61 5.45 8.71
C GLU A 68 8.34 5.18 10.18
N LEU A 69 7.10 5.39 10.61
CA LEU A 69 6.68 5.17 11.99
C LEU A 69 6.75 3.70 12.40
N LEU A 70 6.29 2.81 11.51
CA LEU A 70 6.39 1.36 11.72
C LEU A 70 7.86 0.91 11.75
N ALA A 71 8.68 1.42 10.82
CA ALA A 71 10.11 1.10 10.76
C ALA A 71 10.83 1.48 12.06
N GLU A 72 10.51 2.64 12.63
CA GLU A 72 11.04 3.09 13.92
C GLU A 72 10.60 2.18 15.06
N ARG A 73 9.30 1.82 15.11
CA ARG A 73 8.76 0.99 16.20
C ARG A 73 9.31 -0.44 16.22
N VAL A 74 9.40 -1.08 15.05
CA VAL A 74 9.90 -2.45 14.98
C VAL A 74 11.43 -2.53 14.97
N GLY A 75 12.11 -1.42 14.72
CA GLY A 75 13.56 -1.31 14.76
C GLY A 75 14.29 -2.14 13.70
N PRO A 76 15.63 -2.15 13.72
CA PRO A 76 16.45 -2.77 12.67
C PRO A 76 16.33 -4.31 12.61
N ARG A 77 15.85 -4.93 13.67
CA ARG A 77 15.59 -6.38 13.72
C ARG A 77 14.17 -6.75 13.34
N GLY A 78 13.28 -5.75 13.20
CA GLY A 78 11.92 -5.93 12.73
C GLY A 78 11.83 -5.86 11.22
N ARG A 79 10.62 -6.07 10.70
CA ARG A 79 10.32 -5.99 9.27
C ARG A 79 9.03 -5.22 9.06
N VAL A 80 9.02 -4.37 8.05
CA VAL A 80 7.82 -3.65 7.61
C VAL A 80 7.54 -3.95 6.14
N VAL A 81 6.29 -4.24 5.83
CA VAL A 81 5.78 -4.34 4.47
C VAL A 81 4.76 -3.24 4.24
N GLY A 82 4.95 -2.43 3.22
CA GLY A 82 3.91 -1.58 2.66
C GLY A 82 3.20 -2.32 1.55
N LEU A 83 1.89 -2.47 1.62
CA LEU A 83 1.09 -3.10 0.60
C LEU A 83 0.23 -2.06 -0.11
N GLU A 84 0.34 -1.98 -1.43
CA GLU A 84 -0.40 -1.00 -2.23
C GLU A 84 -0.78 -1.57 -3.60
N VAL A 85 -1.98 -1.26 -4.06
CA VAL A 85 -2.52 -1.73 -5.33
C VAL A 85 -2.26 -0.76 -6.48
N ASP A 86 -2.09 0.53 -6.20
CA ASP A 86 -1.81 1.54 -7.20
C ASP A 86 -0.31 1.58 -7.53
N PRO A 87 0.09 1.31 -8.79
CA PRO A 87 1.51 1.26 -9.16
C PRO A 87 2.21 2.62 -9.04
N VAL A 88 1.50 3.73 -9.17
CA VAL A 88 2.06 5.08 -8.97
C VAL A 88 2.40 5.29 -7.50
N HIS A 89 1.50 4.95 -6.61
CA HIS A 89 1.73 5.02 -5.17
C HIS A 89 2.83 4.06 -4.70
N VAL A 90 2.91 2.87 -5.28
CA VAL A 90 4.00 1.92 -5.02
C VAL A 90 5.35 2.53 -5.38
N ALA A 91 5.48 3.15 -6.55
CA ALA A 91 6.71 3.80 -6.98
C ALA A 91 7.11 4.93 -6.01
N MET A 92 6.16 5.77 -5.62
CA MET A 92 6.38 6.88 -4.68
C MET A 92 6.78 6.39 -3.28
N ALA A 93 6.13 5.34 -2.80
CA ALA A 93 6.48 4.74 -1.51
C ALA A 93 7.87 4.11 -1.52
N ARG A 94 8.26 3.44 -2.60
CA ARG A 94 9.61 2.89 -2.78
C ARG A 94 10.67 3.98 -2.82
N GLU A 95 10.38 5.10 -3.47
CA GLU A 95 11.25 6.27 -3.52
C GLU A 95 11.45 6.84 -2.10
N LEU A 96 10.37 7.00 -1.33
CA LEU A 96 10.44 7.41 0.07
C LEU A 96 11.32 6.46 0.91
N VAL A 97 11.12 5.16 0.77
CA VAL A 97 11.90 4.14 1.49
C VAL A 97 13.39 4.28 1.18
N ALA A 98 13.74 4.50 -0.09
CA ALA A 98 15.12 4.71 -0.52
C ALA A 98 15.70 6.03 0.00
N GLU A 99 14.98 7.14 -0.11
CA GLU A 99 15.40 8.47 0.36
C GLU A 99 15.63 8.50 1.87
N GLN A 100 14.74 7.87 2.62
CA GLN A 100 14.80 7.79 4.08
C GLN A 100 15.70 6.65 4.59
N ARG A 101 16.27 5.87 3.69
CA ARG A 101 17.15 4.73 4.01
C ARG A 101 16.52 3.73 4.99
N LEU A 102 15.26 3.41 4.77
CA LEU A 102 14.52 2.47 5.59
C LEU A 102 14.86 1.03 5.18
N THR A 103 15.93 0.50 5.72
CA THR A 103 16.49 -0.82 5.34
C THR A 103 15.62 -2.01 5.77
N ASN A 104 14.69 -1.79 6.71
CA ASN A 104 13.76 -2.80 7.22
C ASN A 104 12.36 -2.70 6.58
N VAL A 105 12.19 -1.91 5.53
CA VAL A 105 10.90 -1.68 4.85
C VAL A 105 10.96 -2.17 3.41
N GLU A 106 9.96 -2.93 3.02
CA GLU A 106 9.70 -3.37 1.65
C GLU A 106 8.32 -2.90 1.21
N VAL A 107 8.18 -2.45 -0.04
CA VAL A 107 6.89 -2.07 -0.63
C VAL A 107 6.49 -3.08 -1.70
N ILE A 108 5.33 -3.70 -1.52
CA ILE A 108 4.79 -4.73 -2.41
C ILE A 108 3.60 -4.17 -3.19
N HIS A 109 3.63 -4.36 -4.50
CA HIS A 109 2.51 -4.07 -5.38
C HIS A 109 1.57 -5.28 -5.38
N ALA A 110 0.48 -5.21 -4.64
CA ALA A 110 -0.51 -6.28 -4.59
C ALA A 110 -1.88 -5.79 -4.12
N ASP A 111 -2.89 -6.54 -4.49
CA ASP A 111 -4.24 -6.37 -3.96
C ASP A 111 -4.33 -7.02 -2.56
N ALA A 112 -4.84 -6.28 -1.58
CA ALA A 112 -4.99 -6.76 -0.21
C ALA A 112 -5.88 -8.02 -0.09
N ARG A 113 -6.72 -8.30 -1.09
CA ARG A 113 -7.53 -9.53 -1.18
C ARG A 113 -6.70 -10.75 -1.62
N ARG A 114 -5.55 -10.51 -2.27
CA ARG A 114 -4.67 -11.54 -2.83
C ARG A 114 -3.22 -11.12 -2.68
N THR A 115 -2.75 -11.08 -1.47
CA THR A 115 -1.42 -10.56 -1.16
C THR A 115 -0.27 -11.47 -1.63
N GLY A 116 -0.53 -12.77 -1.73
CA GLY A 116 0.52 -13.77 -1.95
C GLY A 116 1.43 -14.00 -0.74
N LEU A 117 1.17 -13.31 0.36
CA LEU A 117 1.94 -13.45 1.59
C LEU A 117 1.46 -14.66 2.41
N PRO A 118 2.34 -15.32 3.16
CA PRO A 118 1.93 -16.40 4.05
C PRO A 118 0.95 -15.91 5.11
N PRO A 119 -0.04 -16.73 5.51
CA PRO A 119 -0.95 -16.37 6.58
C PRO A 119 -0.22 -16.21 7.92
N ALA A 120 -0.74 -15.37 8.80
CA ALA A 120 -0.21 -15.13 10.15
C ALA A 120 1.27 -14.74 10.20
N SER A 121 1.76 -13.99 9.19
CA SER A 121 3.16 -13.59 9.10
C SER A 121 3.48 -12.22 9.70
N PHE A 122 2.47 -11.53 10.24
CA PHE A 122 2.65 -10.20 10.84
C PHE A 122 2.06 -10.13 12.24
N ASP A 123 2.75 -9.39 13.11
CA ASP A 123 2.31 -9.10 14.47
C ASP A 123 1.36 -7.90 14.51
N VAL A 124 1.57 -6.93 13.61
CA VAL A 124 0.81 -5.68 13.53
C VAL A 124 0.41 -5.41 12.09
N ALA A 125 -0.88 -5.15 11.86
CA ALA A 125 -1.43 -4.93 10.53
C ALA A 125 -2.40 -3.73 10.49
N PRO A 126 -1.92 -2.49 10.56
CA PRO A 126 -2.79 -1.33 10.40
C PRO A 126 -3.35 -1.23 8.97
N ALA A 127 -4.60 -0.80 8.88
CA ALA A 127 -5.28 -0.48 7.63
C ALA A 127 -6.04 0.82 7.83
N ARG A 128 -5.46 1.93 7.38
CA ARG A 128 -6.05 3.25 7.56
C ARG A 128 -6.78 3.71 6.32
N THR A 129 -8.05 4.12 6.47
CA THR A 129 -8.91 4.62 5.39
C THR A 129 -9.12 3.66 4.20
N VAL A 130 -8.65 2.44 4.29
CA VAL A 130 -8.75 1.43 3.22
C VAL A 130 -10.14 0.81 3.19
N LEU A 131 -10.68 0.45 4.35
CA LEU A 131 -11.93 -0.31 4.45
C LEU A 131 -13.16 0.44 3.96
N VAL A 132 -13.12 1.78 3.99
CA VAL A 132 -14.19 2.63 3.45
C VAL A 132 -14.21 2.68 1.92
N ASN A 133 -13.13 2.26 1.28
CA ASN A 133 -12.93 2.36 -0.16
C ASN A 133 -12.92 0.99 -0.86
N VAL A 134 -13.11 -0.10 -0.13
CA VAL A 134 -13.09 -1.45 -0.71
C VAL A 134 -14.48 -2.08 -0.68
N PRO A 135 -14.87 -2.79 -1.74
CA PRO A 135 -16.07 -3.61 -1.72
C PRO A 135 -15.87 -4.81 -0.77
N ASP A 136 -16.90 -5.18 -0.06
CA ASP A 136 -16.90 -6.32 0.86
C ASP A 136 -15.75 -6.31 1.88
N PRO A 137 -15.64 -5.30 2.75
CA PRO A 137 -14.54 -5.18 3.70
C PRO A 137 -14.38 -6.40 4.62
N GLU A 138 -15.44 -7.15 4.86
CA GLU A 138 -15.39 -8.36 5.67
C GLU A 138 -14.45 -9.46 5.13
N ARG A 139 -14.20 -9.48 3.82
CA ARG A 139 -13.26 -10.43 3.21
C ARG A 139 -11.81 -10.21 3.61
N TYR A 140 -11.49 -9.03 4.10
CA TYR A 140 -10.12 -8.69 4.52
C TYR A 140 -9.75 -9.23 5.89
N TRP A 141 -10.75 -9.57 6.72
CA TRP A 141 -10.55 -10.03 8.09
C TRP A 141 -10.51 -11.56 8.24
N ARG A 142 -10.93 -12.30 7.24
CA ARG A 142 -11.12 -13.76 7.34
C ARG A 142 -9.90 -14.60 6.92
N LYS A 143 -8.73 -13.99 6.85
CA LYS A 143 -7.51 -14.71 6.43
C LYS A 143 -6.48 -14.81 7.52
#